data_606edf6d6465dbfe8d74edd65c3e2486
#
_entry.id   606edf6d6465dbfe8d74edd65c3e2486
#
_cell.length_a   1.000
_cell.length_b   1.000
_cell.length_c   1.000
_cell.angle_alpha   90.00
_cell.angle_beta   90.00
_cell.angle_gamma   90.00
#
_symmetry.space_group_name_H-M   'P 1'
#
loop_
_entity.id
_entity.type
_entity.pdbx_description
1 polymer ?
#
loop_
_entity_poly.entity_id
_entity_poly.type
_entity_poly.pdbx_seq_one_letter_code
_entity_poly.pdbx_strand_id
1 'polypeptide(L)'
;MSSDINRVILIGRLTRPPELKSTNSGAYFCRFSLASNRSIYNKQSGENRDEVGFFVCVAWGKGGEAIHKYLDKGRRICVEGSLRWS
;
A
#
# COMPACT_ATOMS: atom_id res chain seq x y z
N MET A 1 9.93 26.88 10.91
CA MET A 1 9.02 26.25 9.93
C MET A 1 8.41 25.00 10.54
N SER A 2 7.13 24.85 10.40
CA SER A 2 6.43 23.66 10.91
C SER A 2 6.01 22.76 9.76
N SER A 3 5.93 21.48 10.05
CA SER A 3 5.44 20.49 9.09
C SER A 3 4.17 19.88 9.63
N ASP A 4 3.21 19.69 8.75
CA ASP A 4 2.00 18.96 9.10
C ASP A 4 2.28 17.46 9.15
N ILE A 5 1.44 16.76 9.84
CA ILE A 5 1.55 15.31 9.93
C ILE A 5 0.96 14.71 8.67
N ASN A 6 1.72 13.80 8.05
CA ASN A 6 1.26 13.02 6.91
C ASN A 6 1.74 11.59 7.09
N ARG A 7 0.89 10.75 7.64
CA ARG A 7 1.25 9.37 7.96
C ARG A 7 0.07 8.45 7.69
N VAL A 8 0.36 7.34 7.04
CA VAL A 8 -0.62 6.32 6.69
C VAL A 8 -0.10 4.98 7.17
N ILE A 9 -0.98 4.19 7.77
CA ILE A 9 -0.71 2.80 8.12
C ILE A 9 -1.79 1.97 7.48
N LEU A 10 -1.39 1.01 6.65
CA LEU A 10 -2.31 0.13 5.94
C LEU A 10 -1.94 -1.32 6.16
N ILE A 11 -2.95 -2.16 6.35
CA ILE A 11 -2.81 -3.62 6.27
C ILE A 11 -3.64 -4.08 5.09
N GLY A 12 -3.03 -4.87 4.21
CA GLY A 12 -3.73 -5.37 3.04
C GLY A 12 -2.96 -6.50 2.39
N ARG A 13 -3.51 -7.00 1.29
CA ARG A 13 -2.90 -8.08 0.51
C ARG A 13 -2.44 -7.54 -0.82
N LEU A 14 -1.27 -8.01 -1.27
CA LEU A 14 -0.76 -7.69 -2.60
C LEU A 14 -1.73 -8.24 -3.66
N THR A 15 -2.15 -7.37 -4.56
CA THR A 15 -3.11 -7.74 -5.62
C THR A 15 -2.45 -8.41 -6.82
N ARG A 16 -1.14 -8.21 -6.95
CA ARG A 16 -0.32 -8.77 -8.02
C ARG A 16 1.13 -8.80 -7.54
N PRO A 17 2.01 -9.49 -8.27
CA PRO A 17 3.43 -9.45 -7.92
C PRO A 17 3.97 -8.01 -7.94
N PRO A 18 4.80 -7.63 -6.96
CA PRO A 18 5.39 -6.29 -6.94
C PRO A 18 6.30 -6.08 -8.15
N GLU A 19 6.32 -4.85 -8.67
CA GLU A 19 7.14 -4.49 -9.83
C GLU A 19 8.31 -3.64 -9.41
N LEU A 20 9.53 -4.07 -9.78
CA LEU A 20 10.72 -3.27 -9.56
C LEU A 20 10.98 -2.42 -10.79
N LYS A 21 11.13 -1.12 -10.58
CA LYS A 21 11.32 -0.14 -11.65
C LYS A 21 12.50 0.76 -11.33
N SER A 22 13.06 1.38 -12.35
CA SER A 22 14.14 2.33 -12.17
C SER A 22 13.84 3.64 -12.88
N THR A 23 14.43 4.72 -12.37
CA THR A 23 14.35 6.03 -12.99
C THR A 23 15.55 6.26 -13.88
N ASN A 24 15.48 7.33 -14.69
CA ASN A 24 16.59 7.69 -15.56
C ASN A 24 17.87 8.06 -14.80
N SER A 25 17.73 8.50 -13.56
CA SER A 25 18.87 8.86 -12.72
C SER A 25 19.53 7.69 -12.02
N GLY A 26 19.04 6.47 -12.23
CA GLY A 26 19.60 5.27 -11.63
C GLY A 26 18.99 4.87 -10.29
N ALA A 27 18.04 5.65 -9.79
CA ALA A 27 17.28 5.25 -8.61
C ALA A 27 16.29 4.16 -8.95
N TYR A 28 16.01 3.28 -8.01
CA TYR A 28 15.03 2.23 -8.23
C TYR A 28 13.98 2.22 -7.12
N PHE A 29 12.82 1.71 -7.48
CA PHE A 29 11.68 1.65 -6.58
C PHE A 29 10.81 0.44 -6.91
N CYS A 30 10.07 -0.02 -5.92
CA CYS A 30 9.11 -1.08 -6.11
C CYS A 30 7.71 -0.48 -6.05
N ARG A 31 6.93 -0.76 -7.08
CA ARG A 31 5.53 -0.36 -7.13
C ARG A 31 4.67 -1.57 -6.86
N PHE A 32 3.74 -1.43 -5.93
CA PHE A 32 2.85 -2.52 -5.57
C PHE A 32 1.47 -1.98 -5.20
N SER A 33 0.48 -2.83 -5.28
CA SER A 33 -0.90 -2.47 -4.98
C SER A 33 -1.43 -3.35 -3.86
N LEU A 34 -2.09 -2.72 -2.90
CA LEU A 34 -2.69 -3.41 -1.75
C LEU A 34 -4.20 -3.32 -1.82
N ALA A 35 -4.85 -4.44 -1.55
CA ALA A 35 -6.28 -4.48 -1.29
C ALA A 35 -6.48 -4.53 0.21
N SER A 36 -7.12 -3.50 0.75
CA SER A 36 -7.40 -3.39 2.18
C SER A 36 -8.90 -3.46 2.41
N ASN A 37 -9.32 -4.38 3.26
CA ASN A 37 -10.73 -4.61 3.53
C ASN A 37 -11.19 -3.80 4.72
N ARG A 38 -12.43 -3.31 4.63
CA ARG A 38 -13.09 -2.60 5.71
C ARG A 38 -14.51 -3.13 5.87
N SER A 39 -14.92 -3.39 7.11
CA SER A 39 -16.28 -3.79 7.40
C SER A 39 -17.04 -2.58 7.95
N ILE A 40 -18.20 -2.29 7.39
CA ILE A 40 -19.05 -1.20 7.79
C ILE A 40 -20.37 -1.76 8.35
N TYR A 41 -20.72 -1.36 9.57
CA TYR A 41 -21.96 -1.73 10.18
C TYR A 41 -23.02 -0.66 9.90
N ASN A 42 -24.17 -1.08 9.37
CA ASN A 42 -25.30 -0.21 9.15
C ASN A 42 -26.29 -0.38 10.30
N LYS A 43 -26.43 0.65 11.12
CA LYS A 43 -27.32 0.61 12.29
C LYS A 43 -28.79 0.49 11.91
N GLN A 44 -29.18 1.02 10.75
CA GLN A 44 -30.57 0.99 10.31
C GLN A 44 -31.01 -0.38 9.84
N SER A 45 -30.15 -1.06 9.10
CA SER A 45 -30.47 -2.40 8.58
C SER A 45 -29.97 -3.53 9.49
N GLY A 46 -29.04 -3.23 10.40
CA GLY A 46 -28.40 -4.25 11.22
C GLY A 46 -27.41 -5.12 10.48
N GLU A 47 -27.05 -4.74 9.27
CA GLU A 47 -26.18 -5.54 8.41
C GLU A 47 -24.76 -5.00 8.39
N ASN A 48 -23.80 -5.90 8.22
CA ASN A 48 -22.41 -5.57 7.94
C ASN A 48 -22.20 -5.61 6.44
N ARG A 49 -21.47 -4.62 5.91
CA ARG A 49 -21.08 -4.58 4.52
C ARG A 49 -19.56 -4.50 4.46
N ASP A 50 -18.98 -5.32 3.60
CA ASP A 50 -17.56 -5.28 3.37
C ASP A 50 -17.24 -4.38 2.19
N GLU A 51 -16.26 -3.53 2.36
CA GLU A 51 -15.71 -2.70 1.30
C GLU A 51 -14.23 -3.01 1.14
N VAL A 52 -13.73 -2.93 -0.07
CA VAL A 52 -12.31 -3.08 -0.35
C VAL A 52 -11.80 -1.79 -0.98
N GLY A 53 -10.70 -1.27 -0.43
CA GLY A 53 -9.99 -0.14 -1.01
C GLY A 53 -8.70 -0.63 -1.64
N PHE A 54 -8.36 -0.07 -2.80
CA PHE A 54 -7.13 -0.40 -3.51
C PHE A 54 -6.18 0.79 -3.43
N PHE A 55 -4.95 0.53 -3.02
CA PHE A 55 -3.96 1.57 -2.79
C PHE A 55 -2.68 1.24 -3.52
N VAL A 56 -2.23 2.17 -4.38
CA VAL A 56 -0.95 2.04 -5.05
C VAL A 56 0.12 2.57 -4.13
N CYS A 57 1.15 1.74 -3.91
CA CYS A 57 2.25 2.04 -3.01
C CYS A 57 3.56 2.05 -3.78
N VAL A 58 4.49 2.88 -3.31
CA VAL A 58 5.84 2.95 -3.87
C VAL A 58 6.82 2.90 -2.72
N ALA A 59 7.78 1.98 -2.80
CA ALA A 59 8.86 1.88 -1.83
C ALA A 59 10.19 2.05 -2.55
N TRP A 60 11.00 3.00 -2.10
CA TRP A 60 12.26 3.35 -2.74
C TRP A 60 13.44 2.55 -2.18
N GLY A 61 14.44 2.34 -3.01
CA GLY A 61 15.73 1.79 -2.60
C GLY A 61 15.63 0.37 -2.09
N LYS A 62 16.39 0.09 -1.03
CA LYS A 62 16.52 -1.27 -0.49
C LYS A 62 15.22 -1.83 0.06
N GLY A 63 14.35 -0.97 0.61
CA GLY A 63 13.03 -1.41 1.07
C GLY A 63 12.19 -1.94 -0.08
N GLY A 64 12.18 -1.22 -1.20
CA GLY A 64 11.48 -1.66 -2.41
C GLY A 64 12.07 -2.94 -2.99
N GLU A 65 13.39 -3.05 -2.99
CA GLU A 65 14.09 -4.24 -3.46
C GLU A 65 13.71 -5.47 -2.64
N ALA A 66 13.63 -5.32 -1.33
CA ALA A 66 13.23 -6.41 -0.44
C ALA A 66 11.78 -6.84 -0.68
N ILE A 67 10.88 -5.89 -0.90
CA ILE A 67 9.48 -6.19 -1.22
C ILE A 67 9.42 -7.01 -2.52
N HIS A 68 10.12 -6.58 -3.54
CA HIS A 68 10.16 -7.28 -4.81
C HIS A 68 10.70 -8.70 -4.68
N LYS A 69 11.75 -8.86 -3.85
CA LYS A 69 12.45 -10.14 -3.71
C LYS A 69 11.68 -11.16 -2.88
N TYR A 70 11.02 -10.73 -1.80
CA TYR A 70 10.48 -11.63 -0.79
C TYR A 70 8.97 -11.73 -0.76
N LEU A 71 8.24 -10.80 -1.37
CA LEU A 71 6.78 -10.76 -1.31
C LEU A 71 6.17 -11.08 -2.65
N ASP A 72 4.95 -11.64 -2.61
CA ASP A 72 4.26 -12.04 -3.81
C ASP A 72 2.76 -11.77 -3.69
N LYS A 73 2.04 -11.95 -4.80
CA LYS A 73 0.58 -11.77 -4.86
C LYS A 73 -0.11 -12.55 -3.74
N GLY A 74 -1.07 -11.90 -3.09
CA GLY A 74 -1.86 -12.49 -2.03
C GLY A 74 -1.26 -12.39 -0.64
N ARG A 75 0.02 -11.97 -0.54
CA ARG A 75 0.67 -11.82 0.75
C ARG A 75 0.07 -10.65 1.52
N ARG A 76 -0.26 -10.88 2.79
CA ARG A 76 -0.78 -9.85 3.67
C ARG A 76 0.38 -9.14 4.34
N ILE A 77 0.40 -7.82 4.23
CA ILE A 77 1.48 -6.99 4.79
C ILE A 77 0.93 -5.76 5.46
N CYS A 78 1.74 -5.19 6.36
CA CYS A 78 1.47 -3.90 6.99
C CYS A 78 2.50 -2.92 6.45
N VAL A 79 2.03 -1.79 5.94
CA VAL A 79 2.92 -0.74 5.45
C VAL A 79 2.65 0.55 6.22
N GLU A 80 3.72 1.32 6.42
CA GLU A 80 3.64 2.65 6.99
C GLU A 80 4.35 3.61 6.06
N GLY A 81 3.74 4.73 5.79
CA GLY A 81 4.31 5.72 4.91
C GLY A 81 3.54 7.01 4.95
N SER A 82 3.63 7.76 3.88
CA SER A 82 2.93 9.03 3.73
C SER A 82 2.14 9.06 2.44
N LEU A 83 1.10 9.88 2.41
CA LEU A 83 0.38 10.12 1.18
C LEU A 83 1.21 11.02 0.26
N ARG A 84 1.20 10.67 -1.03
CA ARG A 84 1.82 11.50 -2.07
C ARG A 84 0.74 11.93 -3.05
N TRP A 85 0.87 13.15 -3.55
CA TRP A 85 -0.07 13.70 -4.51
C TRP A 85 0.70 14.54 -5.54
N SER A 86 0.05 14.85 -6.63
CA SER A 86 0.63 15.68 -7.69
C SER A 86 -0.28 16.84 -8.03
#